data_d70abe69d771cbb4085e05c0c5a10af3
#
_entry.id   d70abe69d771cbb4085e05c0c5a10af3
#
_cell.length_a   1.000
_cell.length_b   1.000
_cell.length_c   1.000
_cell.angle_alpha   90.00
_cell.angle_beta   90.00
_cell.angle_gamma   90.00
#
_symmetry.space_group_name_H-M   'P 1'
#
loop_
_entity.id
_entity.type
_entity.pdbx_description
1 polymer ?
#
loop_
_entity_poly.entity_id
_entity_poly.type
_entity_poly.pdbx_seq_one_letter_code
_entity_poly.pdbx_strand_id
1 'polypeptide(L)'
;MAARPGDAHHTRALSAQHKDDFLKALGSGMTVADACKVAGVKADTVKYWTKTDKKFRELLDDARISRDEVRSGKKSSEKFDITFKEFSEQYLDMKVFPHQENFISLLEKGEPAWLHDSMVYEPASQNRVLINIPPEHAKSTTVTINYSTYRIALNPNVRIIIVSKTLYKAREFVYAIKQRLSHPRWQKLQAMYGPEGGWQEDADTWRTDTVYLGAEARDSSEKDPTIQALGMGGQIYGARADLIILDDCITGANAHEHEKQIKWLQQEVITRLGKNGKLLIVGTRIASNDLYRELRNPEHWSGGKTPFTYLAMPAVLEIADKCDDWVTLWSRSDRPWDGDEDTTPDSDGLYPKWDGLALHQRRSEVTPTTWAMVYQQQDVEEDSIFPPLCVQSSINGMRKVGPIRLGSPGHPDDGTFRIVMGIDPAMSGATAATVVAVDVETKQRYVLDAMNMTEPTPEKIRRLIEDWVLKYQPNVVVVEKNAFQLFLTKDEAIRDFLASRGIVFREHFTGNNKWDVNFGIASMAPLFGTTNEEKFVRNSNLINLPSTTNSEGVKALINQLIVWKPDMRKGQPFDMVMALWFCEIVIREWVERSGSTTNYMTSRWASRKQLANRFIVDLDEAFAEQQSEMFYH
;
A
#
# COMPACT_ATOMS: atom_id res chain seq x y z
N MET A 1 -7.18 -9.41 55.38
CA MET A 1 -6.27 -8.97 54.32
C MET A 1 -6.75 -7.62 53.80
N ALA A 2 -6.00 -6.57 54.07
CA ALA A 2 -6.35 -5.22 53.64
C ALA A 2 -5.97 -5.05 52.17
N ALA A 3 -6.92 -4.60 51.34
CA ALA A 3 -6.73 -4.33 49.92
C ALA A 3 -5.64 -3.27 49.69
N ARG A 4 -4.78 -3.47 48.68
CA ARG A 4 -3.71 -2.53 48.32
C ARG A 4 -4.30 -1.22 47.80
N PRO A 5 -3.67 -0.04 47.99
CA PRO A 5 -4.22 1.26 47.58
C PRO A 5 -4.53 1.40 46.07
N GLY A 6 -3.91 0.61 45.21
CA GLY A 6 -4.18 0.58 43.75
C GLY A 6 -5.52 -0.03 43.39
N ASP A 7 -6.00 -1.03 44.11
CA ASP A 7 -7.26 -1.74 43.82
C ASP A 7 -8.50 -0.86 44.01
N ALA A 8 -8.44 0.08 44.96
CA ALA A 8 -9.54 0.99 45.26
C ALA A 8 -9.74 2.07 44.15
N HIS A 9 -8.67 2.51 43.50
CA HIS A 9 -8.75 3.46 42.38
C HIS A 9 -9.31 2.80 41.13
N HIS A 10 -8.87 1.58 40.81
CA HIS A 10 -9.34 0.83 39.63
C HIS A 10 -10.82 0.46 39.81
N THR A 11 -11.24 0.03 40.97
CA THR A 11 -12.64 -0.30 41.27
C THR A 11 -13.56 0.93 41.22
N ARG A 12 -13.06 2.12 41.59
CA ARG A 12 -13.82 3.38 41.50
C ARG A 12 -13.98 3.86 40.06
N ALA A 13 -12.93 3.73 39.22
CA ALA A 13 -12.97 4.07 37.82
C ALA A 13 -13.94 3.16 37.02
N LEU A 14 -13.87 1.85 37.26
CA LEU A 14 -14.82 0.88 36.69
C LEU A 14 -16.27 1.17 37.12
N SER A 15 -16.50 1.51 38.37
CA SER A 15 -17.83 1.86 38.86
C SER A 15 -18.37 3.16 38.22
N ALA A 16 -17.51 4.14 37.94
CA ALA A 16 -17.90 5.37 37.28
C ALA A 16 -18.27 5.12 35.80
N GLN A 17 -17.50 4.29 35.11
CA GLN A 17 -17.75 3.89 33.73
C GLN A 17 -19.07 3.11 33.60
N HIS A 18 -19.32 2.13 34.46
CA HIS A 18 -20.57 1.38 34.46
C HIS A 18 -21.80 2.25 34.74
N LYS A 19 -21.68 3.31 35.57
CA LYS A 19 -22.77 4.27 35.79
C LYS A 19 -23.06 5.09 34.53
N ASP A 20 -22.01 5.57 33.85
CA ASP A 20 -22.13 6.35 32.64
C ASP A 20 -22.74 5.52 31.51
N ASP A 21 -22.23 4.29 31.31
CA ASP A 21 -22.77 3.35 30.30
C ASP A 21 -24.25 3.02 30.55
N PHE A 22 -24.64 2.84 31.80
CA PHE A 22 -26.03 2.61 32.17
C PHE A 22 -26.93 3.81 31.86
N LEU A 23 -26.50 5.03 32.23
CA LEU A 23 -27.27 6.25 32.01
C LEU A 23 -27.41 6.57 30.52
N LYS A 24 -26.36 6.40 29.74
CA LYS A 24 -26.37 6.54 28.28
C LYS A 24 -27.32 5.54 27.63
N ALA A 25 -27.22 4.28 27.99
CA ALA A 25 -28.09 3.21 27.47
C ALA A 25 -29.56 3.48 27.81
N LEU A 26 -29.87 3.91 29.04
CA LEU A 26 -31.23 4.22 29.45
C LEU A 26 -31.78 5.44 28.70
N GLY A 27 -30.98 6.51 28.58
CA GLY A 27 -31.38 7.76 27.88
C GLY A 27 -31.63 7.56 26.39
N SER A 28 -31.02 6.55 25.76
CA SER A 28 -31.23 6.20 24.35
C SER A 28 -32.54 5.42 24.09
N GLY A 29 -33.40 5.25 25.10
CA GLY A 29 -34.70 4.58 24.94
C GLY A 29 -34.77 3.14 25.44
N MET A 30 -33.66 2.57 25.95
CA MET A 30 -33.62 1.19 26.42
C MET A 30 -34.46 0.96 27.68
N THR A 31 -34.85 -0.30 27.90
CA THR A 31 -35.41 -0.72 29.19
C THR A 31 -34.32 -0.69 30.28
N VAL A 32 -34.72 -0.55 31.54
CA VAL A 32 -33.78 -0.63 32.69
C VAL A 32 -33.04 -1.97 32.69
N ALA A 33 -33.70 -3.04 32.29
CA ALA A 33 -33.11 -4.38 32.21
C ALA A 33 -32.01 -4.46 31.13
N ASP A 34 -32.25 -3.88 29.97
CA ASP A 34 -31.27 -3.89 28.87
C ASP A 34 -30.13 -2.91 29.12
N ALA A 35 -30.40 -1.74 29.68
CA ALA A 35 -29.37 -0.82 30.13
C ALA A 35 -28.45 -1.44 31.19
N CYS A 36 -28.99 -2.28 32.09
CA CYS A 36 -28.19 -3.05 33.04
C CYS A 36 -27.27 -4.08 32.32
N LYS A 37 -27.76 -4.74 31.27
CA LYS A 37 -26.95 -5.67 30.48
C LYS A 37 -25.82 -4.96 29.75
N VAL A 38 -26.11 -3.82 29.10
CA VAL A 38 -25.11 -2.97 28.43
C VAL A 38 -24.02 -2.54 29.38
N ALA A 39 -24.41 -2.03 30.55
CA ALA A 39 -23.47 -1.58 31.58
C ALA A 39 -22.77 -2.73 32.34
N GLY A 40 -23.12 -3.99 32.05
CA GLY A 40 -22.56 -5.15 32.76
C GLY A 40 -22.87 -5.20 34.27
N VAL A 41 -24.03 -4.64 34.67
CA VAL A 41 -24.41 -4.52 36.09
C VAL A 41 -25.75 -5.18 36.38
N LYS A 42 -25.96 -5.57 37.65
CA LYS A 42 -27.25 -6.10 38.10
C LYS A 42 -28.21 -4.96 38.48
N ALA A 43 -29.50 -5.17 38.32
CA ALA A 43 -30.53 -4.19 38.67
C ALA A 43 -30.43 -3.73 40.16
N ASP A 44 -30.03 -4.61 41.04
CA ASP A 44 -29.83 -4.26 42.44
C ASP A 44 -28.62 -3.33 42.69
N THR A 45 -27.60 -3.39 41.82
CA THR A 45 -26.48 -2.44 41.79
C THR A 45 -26.96 -1.04 41.44
N VAL A 46 -27.85 -0.92 40.47
CA VAL A 46 -28.45 0.36 40.08
C VAL A 46 -29.32 0.92 41.21
N LYS A 47 -30.13 0.07 41.87
CA LYS A 47 -30.93 0.47 43.06
C LYS A 47 -30.02 0.97 44.22
N TYR A 48 -28.89 0.30 44.41
CA TYR A 48 -27.89 0.74 45.42
C TYR A 48 -27.33 2.11 45.07
N TRP A 49 -26.88 2.33 43.83
CA TRP A 49 -26.40 3.64 43.38
C TRP A 49 -27.44 4.75 43.53
N THR A 50 -28.69 4.45 43.16
CA THR A 50 -29.81 5.41 43.35
C THR A 50 -30.03 5.82 44.79
N LYS A 51 -29.75 4.92 45.77
CA LYS A 51 -29.87 5.22 47.18
C LYS A 51 -28.66 5.97 47.76
N THR A 52 -27.47 5.66 47.27
CA THR A 52 -26.20 6.11 47.90
C THR A 52 -25.53 7.28 47.18
N ASP A 53 -25.86 7.53 45.89
CA ASP A 53 -25.24 8.56 45.09
C ASP A 53 -26.28 9.57 44.59
N LYS A 54 -26.24 10.77 45.22
CA LYS A 54 -27.17 11.86 44.88
C LYS A 54 -27.00 12.33 43.42
N LYS A 55 -25.76 12.44 42.93
CA LYS A 55 -25.45 12.87 41.58
C LYS A 55 -25.94 11.85 40.53
N PHE A 56 -25.75 10.56 40.81
CA PHE A 56 -26.27 9.50 39.96
C PHE A 56 -27.82 9.52 39.89
N ARG A 57 -28.50 9.83 40.99
CA ARG A 57 -29.96 9.93 41.05
C ARG A 57 -30.49 11.04 40.15
N GLU A 58 -29.88 12.23 40.21
CA GLU A 58 -30.23 13.35 39.34
C GLU A 58 -30.05 13.00 37.87
N LEU A 59 -28.88 12.44 37.50
CA LEU A 59 -28.60 11.98 36.13
C LEU A 59 -29.53 10.83 35.67
N LEU A 60 -29.97 9.99 36.59
CA LEU A 60 -30.92 8.91 36.31
C LEU A 60 -32.31 9.45 35.95
N ASP A 61 -32.77 10.49 36.64
CA ASP A 61 -34.05 11.12 36.34
C ASP A 61 -34.02 11.84 34.99
N ASP A 62 -32.90 12.51 34.65
CA ASP A 62 -32.68 13.09 33.31
C ASP A 62 -32.64 12.01 32.21
N ALA A 63 -31.96 10.89 32.47
CA ALA A 63 -31.90 9.77 31.53
C ALA A 63 -33.30 9.11 31.33
N ARG A 64 -34.16 9.08 32.37
CA ARG A 64 -35.53 8.60 32.25
C ARG A 64 -36.42 9.53 31.43
N ILE A 65 -36.27 10.84 31.61
CA ILE A 65 -36.98 11.83 30.79
C ILE A 65 -36.58 11.69 29.32
N SER A 66 -35.27 11.63 29.04
CA SER A 66 -34.75 11.41 27.69
C SER A 66 -35.25 10.10 27.08
N ARG A 67 -35.29 9.00 27.84
CA ARG A 67 -35.86 7.70 27.43
C ARG A 67 -37.32 7.83 27.01
N ASP A 68 -38.11 8.51 27.82
CA ASP A 68 -39.54 8.64 27.58
C ASP A 68 -39.85 9.58 26.40
N GLU A 69 -38.99 10.58 26.14
CA GLU A 69 -39.02 11.42 24.95
C GLU A 69 -38.67 10.63 23.67
N VAL A 70 -37.64 9.78 23.73
CA VAL A 70 -37.27 8.89 22.62
C VAL A 70 -38.39 7.90 22.31
N ARG A 71 -38.97 7.25 23.34
CA ARG A 71 -40.07 6.28 23.18
C ARG A 71 -41.36 6.91 22.69
N SER A 72 -41.61 8.18 23.01
CA SER A 72 -42.80 8.92 22.56
C SER A 72 -42.65 9.53 21.17
N GLY A 73 -41.50 9.32 20.50
CA GLY A 73 -41.21 9.93 19.20
C GLY A 73 -41.00 11.45 19.22
N LYS A 74 -40.91 12.07 20.41
CA LYS A 74 -40.66 13.51 20.57
C LYS A 74 -39.20 13.88 20.36
N LYS A 75 -38.29 12.95 20.58
CA LYS A 75 -36.87 13.06 20.24
C LYS A 75 -36.53 11.92 19.28
N SER A 76 -36.06 12.25 18.08
CA SER A 76 -35.34 11.20 17.32
C SER A 76 -34.24 10.70 18.25
N SER A 77 -34.10 9.38 18.39
CA SER A 77 -32.96 8.81 19.09
C SER A 77 -31.75 9.51 18.55
N GLU A 78 -31.06 10.36 19.34
CA GLU A 78 -29.72 10.80 18.99
C GLU A 78 -28.91 9.50 18.90
N LYS A 79 -28.83 8.99 17.68
CA LYS A 79 -27.90 7.92 17.35
C LYS A 79 -26.58 8.53 17.74
N PHE A 80 -25.93 7.98 18.77
CA PHE A 80 -24.65 8.46 19.23
C PHE A 80 -23.76 8.66 18.01
N ASP A 81 -23.15 9.81 17.90
CA ASP A 81 -22.18 10.13 16.88
C ASP A 81 -20.89 9.36 17.22
N ILE A 82 -20.97 8.03 17.05
CA ILE A 82 -19.90 7.11 17.39
C ILE A 82 -19.07 6.84 16.15
N THR A 83 -17.76 6.99 16.26
CA THR A 83 -16.84 6.61 15.18
C THR A 83 -16.76 5.10 15.02
N PHE A 84 -16.36 4.64 13.84
CA PHE A 84 -16.14 3.20 13.60
C PHE A 84 -15.14 2.58 14.59
N LYS A 85 -14.11 3.32 14.96
CA LYS A 85 -13.09 2.87 15.93
C LYS A 85 -13.73 2.63 17.31
N GLU A 86 -14.42 3.61 17.84
CA GLU A 86 -15.12 3.48 19.13
C GLU A 86 -16.17 2.36 19.07
N PHE A 87 -16.92 2.26 17.98
CA PHE A 87 -17.88 1.18 17.79
C PHE A 87 -17.23 -0.20 17.82
N SER A 88 -16.11 -0.37 17.11
CA SER A 88 -15.39 -1.64 17.06
C SER A 88 -14.82 -2.04 18.41
N GLU A 89 -14.25 -1.10 19.14
CA GLU A 89 -13.69 -1.33 20.49
C GLU A 89 -14.77 -1.60 21.53
N GLN A 90 -15.88 -0.85 21.50
CA GLN A 90 -16.93 -0.96 22.51
C GLN A 90 -17.91 -2.11 22.31
N TYR A 91 -18.24 -2.41 21.05
CA TYR A 91 -19.32 -3.36 20.70
C TYR A 91 -18.85 -4.60 19.95
N LEU A 92 -17.71 -4.57 19.26
CA LEU A 92 -17.19 -5.73 18.55
C LEU A 92 -15.99 -6.39 19.24
N ASP A 93 -15.49 -5.79 20.32
CA ASP A 93 -14.35 -6.31 21.09
C ASP A 93 -13.08 -6.42 20.23
N MET A 94 -12.85 -5.42 19.36
CA MET A 94 -11.76 -5.40 18.39
C MET A 94 -11.08 -4.04 18.38
N LYS A 95 -9.77 -4.05 18.57
CA LYS A 95 -8.92 -2.86 18.40
C LYS A 95 -8.78 -2.54 16.90
N VAL A 96 -8.83 -1.26 16.57
CA VAL A 96 -8.61 -0.77 15.20
C VAL A 96 -7.19 -0.24 15.09
N PHE A 97 -6.41 -0.81 14.16
CA PHE A 97 -5.01 -0.45 13.94
C PHE A 97 -4.88 0.62 12.83
N PRO A 98 -3.76 1.36 12.76
CA PRO A 98 -3.62 2.51 11.86
C PRO A 98 -3.94 2.22 10.38
N HIS A 99 -3.50 1.08 9.83
CA HIS A 99 -3.82 0.71 8.45
C HIS A 99 -5.31 0.45 8.23
N GLN A 100 -6.02 -0.04 9.26
CA GLN A 100 -7.48 -0.23 9.21
C GLN A 100 -8.22 1.11 9.31
N GLU A 101 -7.68 2.09 10.05
CA GLU A 101 -8.21 3.45 10.07
C GLU A 101 -8.19 4.08 8.67
N ASN A 102 -7.17 3.78 7.85
CA ASN A 102 -7.11 4.24 6.45
C ASN A 102 -8.27 3.73 5.62
N PHE A 103 -8.70 2.47 5.79
CA PHE A 103 -9.86 1.94 5.05
C PHE A 103 -11.11 2.75 5.33
N ILE A 104 -11.36 3.03 6.60
CA ILE A 104 -12.56 3.71 7.06
C ILE A 104 -12.51 5.20 6.71
N SER A 105 -11.36 5.84 6.89
CA SER A 105 -11.19 7.25 6.55
C SER A 105 -11.43 7.49 5.05
N LEU A 106 -10.92 6.62 4.18
CA LEU A 106 -11.21 6.69 2.74
C LEU A 106 -12.69 6.56 2.44
N LEU A 107 -13.40 5.66 3.13
CA LEU A 107 -14.84 5.47 2.95
C LEU A 107 -15.67 6.63 3.47
N GLU A 108 -15.29 7.21 4.59
CA GLU A 108 -16.08 8.24 5.27
C GLU A 108 -15.69 9.67 4.86
N LYS A 109 -14.38 9.93 4.74
CA LYS A 109 -13.85 11.27 4.47
C LYS A 109 -13.29 11.45 3.05
N GLY A 110 -12.96 10.35 2.35
CA GLY A 110 -12.39 10.36 1.00
C GLY A 110 -10.88 10.53 0.95
N GLU A 111 -10.23 10.54 2.12
CA GLU A 111 -8.77 10.65 2.26
C GLU A 111 -8.28 9.67 3.33
N PRO A 112 -7.03 9.18 3.23
CA PRO A 112 -6.47 8.30 4.24
C PRO A 112 -6.22 9.03 5.56
N ALA A 113 -6.31 8.32 6.69
CA ALA A 113 -6.05 8.88 8.02
C ALA A 113 -4.56 9.24 8.20
N TRP A 114 -3.69 8.48 7.56
CA TRP A 114 -2.25 8.71 7.54
C TRP A 114 -1.64 8.12 6.27
N LEU A 115 -0.49 8.63 5.86
CA LEU A 115 0.28 8.14 4.73
C LEU A 115 1.74 7.95 5.14
N HIS A 116 2.34 6.90 4.60
CA HIS A 116 3.77 6.67 4.62
C HIS A 116 4.32 6.77 3.19
N ASP A 117 5.57 7.19 3.04
CA ASP A 117 6.20 7.41 1.73
C ASP A 117 6.24 6.16 0.83
N SER A 118 6.17 4.96 1.43
CA SER A 118 6.10 3.70 0.68
C SER A 118 4.70 3.36 0.17
N MET A 119 3.68 4.11 0.57
CA MET A 119 2.31 3.92 0.11
C MET A 119 2.06 4.70 -1.19
N VAL A 120 1.16 4.18 -2.02
CA VAL A 120 0.70 4.89 -3.22
C VAL A 120 -0.70 5.41 -2.96
N TYR A 121 -0.88 6.73 -3.04
CA TYR A 121 -2.18 7.37 -2.91
C TYR A 121 -2.49 8.25 -4.12
N GLU A 122 -3.60 7.96 -4.79
CA GLU A 122 -4.09 8.68 -5.96
C GLU A 122 -5.54 9.16 -5.67
N PRO A 123 -5.75 10.44 -5.34
CA PRO A 123 -7.07 10.94 -5.02
C PRO A 123 -7.96 11.09 -6.26
N ALA A 124 -9.24 10.75 -6.14
CA ALA A 124 -10.23 10.93 -7.19
C ALA A 124 -11.63 11.18 -6.57
N SER A 125 -12.57 10.23 -6.64
CA SER A 125 -13.91 10.38 -6.08
C SER A 125 -14.03 9.75 -4.69
N GLN A 126 -14.57 10.46 -3.73
CA GLN A 126 -14.83 9.94 -2.40
C GLN A 126 -15.76 8.69 -2.38
N ASN A 127 -16.62 8.55 -3.40
CA ASN A 127 -17.59 7.47 -3.45
C ASN A 127 -17.11 6.25 -4.23
N ARG A 128 -15.89 6.25 -4.76
CA ARG A 128 -15.28 5.15 -5.50
C ARG A 128 -13.89 4.93 -4.94
N VAL A 129 -13.74 3.88 -4.16
CA VAL A 129 -12.51 3.60 -3.42
C VAL A 129 -11.94 2.26 -3.86
N LEU A 130 -10.66 2.24 -4.18
CA LEU A 130 -9.88 1.07 -4.51
C LEU A 130 -8.70 0.96 -3.54
N ILE A 131 -8.62 -0.16 -2.82
CA ILE A 131 -7.58 -0.42 -1.83
C ILE A 131 -6.86 -1.71 -2.16
N ASN A 132 -5.54 -1.64 -2.32
CA ASN A 132 -4.70 -2.81 -2.39
C ASN A 132 -3.85 -2.94 -1.12
N ILE A 133 -3.86 -4.13 -0.54
CA ILE A 133 -3.17 -4.45 0.72
C ILE A 133 -2.74 -5.92 0.72
N PRO A 134 -1.66 -6.27 1.42
CA PRO A 134 -1.19 -7.65 1.52
C PRO A 134 -2.23 -8.61 2.11
N PRO A 135 -2.08 -9.92 1.87
CA PRO A 135 -2.92 -10.94 2.51
C PRO A 135 -2.82 -10.84 4.03
N GLU A 136 -3.86 -11.30 4.73
CA GLU A 136 -3.92 -11.41 6.19
C GLU A 136 -3.74 -10.10 6.99
N HIS A 137 -3.95 -8.94 6.35
CA HIS A 137 -3.96 -7.62 7.00
C HIS A 137 -5.38 -7.16 7.39
N ALA A 138 -6.25 -8.10 7.76
CA ALA A 138 -7.60 -7.89 8.28
C ALA A 138 -8.55 -7.08 7.37
N LYS A 139 -8.30 -6.99 6.06
CA LYS A 139 -9.13 -6.25 5.13
C LYS A 139 -10.62 -6.67 5.19
N SER A 140 -10.91 -7.95 4.98
CA SER A 140 -12.29 -8.46 4.95
C SER A 140 -12.99 -8.33 6.31
N THR A 141 -12.27 -8.60 7.40
CA THR A 141 -12.81 -8.45 8.75
C THR A 141 -13.19 -7.00 9.03
N THR A 142 -12.35 -6.05 8.64
CA THR A 142 -12.57 -4.63 8.93
C THR A 142 -13.64 -4.04 8.02
N VAL A 143 -13.48 -4.12 6.69
CA VAL A 143 -14.35 -3.38 5.76
C VAL A 143 -15.60 -4.14 5.36
N THR A 144 -15.51 -5.47 5.18
CA THR A 144 -16.66 -6.24 4.70
C THR A 144 -17.55 -6.67 5.85
N ILE A 145 -16.99 -7.12 6.96
CA ILE A 145 -17.76 -7.64 8.08
C ILE A 145 -18.10 -6.54 9.08
N ASN A 146 -17.08 -5.94 9.71
CA ASN A 146 -17.30 -5.00 10.82
C ASN A 146 -17.89 -3.66 10.38
N TYR A 147 -17.41 -3.12 9.26
CA TYR A 147 -17.95 -1.87 8.74
C TYR A 147 -19.41 -2.04 8.24
N SER A 148 -19.73 -3.16 7.60
CA SER A 148 -21.12 -3.46 7.26
C SER A 148 -22.00 -3.58 8.50
N THR A 149 -21.52 -4.25 9.55
CA THR A 149 -22.23 -4.34 10.85
C THR A 149 -22.44 -2.95 11.47
N TYR A 150 -21.42 -2.11 11.47
CA TYR A 150 -21.49 -0.72 11.93
C TYR A 150 -22.55 0.08 11.15
N ARG A 151 -22.53 -0.01 9.82
CA ARG A 151 -23.51 0.70 8.97
C ARG A 151 -24.94 0.24 9.21
N ILE A 152 -25.15 -1.06 9.43
CA ILE A 152 -26.47 -1.62 9.75
C ILE A 152 -26.92 -1.16 11.13
N ALA A 153 -26.04 -1.20 12.13
CA ALA A 153 -26.37 -0.77 13.49
C ALA A 153 -26.80 0.71 13.54
N LEU A 154 -26.08 1.58 12.83
CA LEU A 154 -26.41 3.01 12.79
C LEU A 154 -27.60 3.35 11.87
N ASN A 155 -27.79 2.60 10.81
CA ASN A 155 -28.89 2.79 9.87
C ASN A 155 -29.38 1.45 9.29
N PRO A 156 -30.38 0.82 9.91
CA PRO A 156 -30.95 -0.44 9.41
C PRO A 156 -31.57 -0.37 8.00
N ASN A 157 -31.85 0.84 7.51
CA ASN A 157 -32.33 1.04 6.13
C ASN A 157 -31.23 0.94 5.07
N VAL A 158 -29.96 0.82 5.47
CA VAL A 158 -28.84 0.69 4.53
C VAL A 158 -28.97 -0.58 3.68
N ARG A 159 -28.63 -0.45 2.40
CA ARG A 159 -28.64 -1.57 1.43
C ARG A 159 -27.21 -1.86 1.04
N ILE A 160 -26.75 -3.06 1.39
CA ILE A 160 -25.35 -3.49 1.21
C ILE A 160 -25.31 -4.67 0.26
N ILE A 161 -24.53 -4.57 -0.80
CA ILE A 161 -24.20 -5.69 -1.68
C ILE A 161 -22.74 -6.08 -1.44
N ILE A 162 -22.52 -7.36 -1.14
CA ILE A 162 -21.19 -7.93 -0.92
C ILE A 162 -20.87 -8.87 -2.07
N VAL A 163 -19.79 -8.60 -2.77
CA VAL A 163 -19.30 -9.41 -3.87
C VAL A 163 -17.94 -9.98 -3.51
N SER A 164 -17.75 -11.28 -3.79
CA SER A 164 -16.43 -11.91 -3.70
C SER A 164 -16.18 -12.78 -4.93
N LYS A 165 -15.02 -13.43 -5.03
CA LYS A 165 -14.68 -14.30 -6.16
C LYS A 165 -15.77 -15.33 -6.47
N THR A 166 -16.42 -15.85 -5.46
CA THR A 166 -17.54 -16.81 -5.57
C THR A 166 -18.69 -16.43 -4.65
N LEU A 167 -19.90 -16.84 -4.99
CA LEU A 167 -21.06 -16.67 -4.11
C LEU A 167 -20.86 -17.36 -2.76
N TYR A 168 -20.19 -18.52 -2.74
CA TYR A 168 -19.87 -19.23 -1.51
C TYR A 168 -19.06 -18.35 -0.55
N LYS A 169 -18.00 -17.70 -1.06
CA LYS A 169 -17.17 -16.79 -0.24
C LYS A 169 -17.92 -15.55 0.23
N ALA A 170 -18.76 -14.97 -0.61
CA ALA A 170 -19.61 -13.85 -0.22
C ALA A 170 -20.62 -14.24 0.90
N ARG A 171 -21.15 -15.48 0.86
CA ARG A 171 -22.02 -16.03 1.92
C ARG A 171 -21.31 -16.18 3.27
N GLU A 172 -20.01 -16.50 3.29
CA GLU A 172 -19.22 -16.53 4.53
C GLU A 172 -19.16 -15.14 5.20
N PHE A 173 -19.07 -14.08 4.43
CA PHE A 173 -19.11 -12.72 4.97
C PHE A 173 -20.49 -12.38 5.54
N VAL A 174 -21.57 -12.73 4.82
CA VAL A 174 -22.93 -12.55 5.33
C VAL A 174 -23.14 -13.35 6.61
N TYR A 175 -22.66 -14.60 6.67
CA TYR A 175 -22.69 -15.39 7.90
C TYR A 175 -21.97 -14.68 9.06
N ALA A 176 -20.77 -14.16 8.82
CA ALA A 176 -20.01 -13.47 9.85
C ALA A 176 -20.71 -12.19 10.34
N ILE A 177 -21.35 -11.41 9.45
CA ILE A 177 -22.15 -10.25 9.82
C ILE A 177 -23.36 -10.68 10.67
N LYS A 178 -24.06 -11.72 10.25
CA LYS A 178 -25.19 -12.30 11.00
C LYS A 178 -24.77 -12.73 12.41
N GLN A 179 -23.60 -13.35 12.55
CA GLN A 179 -23.05 -13.71 13.86
C GLN A 179 -22.86 -12.46 14.75
N ARG A 180 -22.39 -11.34 14.21
CA ARG A 180 -22.24 -10.09 15.00
C ARG A 180 -23.61 -9.54 15.43
N LEU A 181 -24.62 -9.67 14.60
CA LEU A 181 -25.95 -9.16 14.88
C LEU A 181 -26.77 -10.08 15.82
N SER A 182 -26.48 -11.39 15.91
CA SER A 182 -27.33 -12.33 16.65
C SER A 182 -26.63 -13.17 17.74
N HIS A 183 -25.29 -13.35 17.66
CA HIS A 183 -24.62 -14.22 18.61
C HIS A 183 -24.43 -13.55 20.00
N PRO A 184 -24.64 -14.28 21.12
CA PRO A 184 -24.57 -13.74 22.47
C PRO A 184 -23.25 -13.04 22.84
N ARG A 185 -22.15 -13.36 22.18
CA ARG A 185 -20.87 -12.68 22.38
C ARG A 185 -21.00 -11.17 22.21
N TRP A 186 -21.82 -10.72 21.25
CA TRP A 186 -22.04 -9.29 20.98
C TRP A 186 -23.35 -8.76 21.54
N GLN A 187 -23.74 -9.26 22.72
CA GLN A 187 -24.97 -8.86 23.39
C GLN A 187 -25.05 -7.33 23.64
N LYS A 188 -23.92 -6.67 23.87
CA LYS A 188 -23.88 -5.19 24.02
C LYS A 188 -24.34 -4.49 22.74
N LEU A 189 -23.87 -4.96 21.58
CA LEU A 189 -24.28 -4.43 20.27
C LEU A 189 -25.79 -4.62 20.06
N GLN A 190 -26.29 -5.81 20.33
CA GLN A 190 -27.72 -6.14 20.15
C GLN A 190 -28.61 -5.31 21.07
N ALA A 191 -28.21 -5.15 22.32
CA ALA A 191 -29.00 -4.37 23.28
C ALA A 191 -29.01 -2.87 22.99
N MET A 192 -27.93 -2.32 22.37
CA MET A 192 -27.82 -0.89 22.08
C MET A 192 -28.49 -0.51 20.76
N TYR A 193 -28.35 -1.33 19.73
CA TYR A 193 -28.73 -0.99 18.36
C TYR A 193 -29.81 -1.90 17.78
N GLY A 194 -30.04 -3.09 18.36
CA GLY A 194 -30.96 -4.07 17.88
C GLY A 194 -32.43 -3.75 18.20
N PRO A 195 -33.40 -4.31 17.47
CA PRO A 195 -34.81 -4.29 17.82
C PRO A 195 -35.06 -5.08 19.14
N GLU A 196 -36.23 -4.90 19.75
CA GLU A 196 -36.55 -5.47 21.07
C GLU A 196 -36.44 -7.00 21.09
N GLY A 197 -36.86 -7.69 20.03
CA GLY A 197 -36.76 -9.14 19.89
C GLY A 197 -35.40 -9.65 19.42
N GLY A 198 -34.50 -8.78 18.97
CA GLY A 198 -33.24 -9.14 18.33
C GLY A 198 -33.30 -9.10 16.80
N TRP A 199 -32.13 -8.92 16.16
CA TRP A 199 -32.06 -8.76 14.71
C TRP A 199 -32.56 -9.97 13.90
N GLN A 200 -32.33 -11.17 14.42
CA GLN A 200 -32.72 -12.41 13.73
C GLN A 200 -34.19 -12.67 13.84
N GLU A 201 -34.77 -12.44 15.00
CA GLU A 201 -36.17 -12.65 15.32
C GLU A 201 -37.07 -11.64 14.63
N ASP A 202 -36.64 -10.39 14.48
CA ASP A 202 -37.36 -9.35 13.75
C ASP A 202 -37.24 -9.51 12.22
N ALA A 203 -36.23 -10.24 11.71
CA ALA A 203 -35.97 -10.29 10.28
C ALA A 203 -37.05 -10.98 9.47
N ASP A 204 -37.53 -10.32 8.41
CA ASP A 204 -38.44 -10.92 7.41
C ASP A 204 -37.77 -12.06 6.63
N THR A 205 -36.43 -11.92 6.41
CA THR A 205 -35.62 -12.95 5.73
C THR A 205 -34.23 -12.99 6.33
N TRP A 206 -33.78 -14.18 6.75
CA TRP A 206 -32.49 -14.44 7.34
C TRP A 206 -31.72 -15.55 6.61
N ARG A 207 -31.60 -15.43 5.26
CA ARG A 207 -30.98 -16.46 4.42
C ARG A 207 -29.45 -16.36 4.42
N THR A 208 -28.79 -17.32 3.80
CA THR A 208 -27.31 -17.34 3.70
C THR A 208 -26.74 -16.28 2.77
N ASP A 209 -27.51 -15.81 1.81
CA ASP A 209 -27.11 -14.84 0.79
C ASP A 209 -27.94 -13.56 0.80
N THR A 210 -29.03 -13.52 1.55
CA THR A 210 -29.94 -12.37 1.55
C THR A 210 -30.53 -12.17 2.94
N VAL A 211 -30.48 -10.95 3.44
CA VAL A 211 -31.08 -10.54 4.71
C VAL A 211 -32.00 -9.35 4.48
N TYR A 212 -33.23 -9.48 4.93
CA TYR A 212 -34.21 -8.39 5.09
C TYR A 212 -34.49 -8.25 6.57
N LEU A 213 -34.15 -7.11 7.14
CA LEU A 213 -34.53 -6.76 8.52
C LEU A 213 -36.02 -6.44 8.57
N GLY A 214 -36.64 -6.72 9.69
CA GLY A 214 -38.08 -6.55 9.86
C GLY A 214 -38.50 -5.13 10.24
N ALA A 215 -39.80 -4.96 10.42
CA ALA A 215 -40.44 -3.65 10.58
C ALA A 215 -40.10 -2.93 11.88
N GLU A 216 -39.60 -3.61 12.92
CA GLU A 216 -39.13 -2.94 14.14
C GLU A 216 -37.79 -2.23 13.93
N ALA A 217 -36.91 -2.78 13.11
CA ALA A 217 -35.57 -2.24 12.84
C ALA A 217 -35.54 -1.36 11.58
N ARG A 218 -36.38 -1.64 10.58
CA ARG A 218 -36.28 -1.11 9.22
C ARG A 218 -37.61 -0.58 8.72
N ASP A 219 -37.56 0.43 7.84
CA ASP A 219 -38.73 0.94 7.14
C ASP A 219 -39.33 -0.17 6.24
N SER A 220 -40.59 -0.54 6.50
CA SER A 220 -41.31 -1.57 5.76
C SER A 220 -41.60 -1.21 4.29
N SER A 221 -41.44 0.04 3.89
CA SER A 221 -41.57 0.48 2.49
C SER A 221 -40.31 0.19 1.65
N GLU A 222 -39.17 -0.13 2.29
CA GLU A 222 -37.91 -0.43 1.59
C GLU A 222 -37.92 -1.85 1.02
N LYS A 223 -37.96 -1.95 -0.31
CA LYS A 223 -38.12 -3.22 -1.03
C LYS A 223 -36.82 -4.01 -1.25
N ASP A 224 -35.67 -3.31 -1.17
CA ASP A 224 -34.38 -3.93 -1.46
C ASP A 224 -33.77 -4.54 -0.18
N PRO A 225 -32.97 -5.62 -0.23
CA PRO A 225 -32.43 -6.27 0.96
C PRO A 225 -31.46 -5.37 1.73
N THR A 226 -31.38 -5.59 3.06
CA THR A 226 -30.35 -4.97 3.89
C THR A 226 -28.96 -5.50 3.49
N ILE A 227 -28.85 -6.82 3.22
CA ILE A 227 -27.61 -7.43 2.74
C ILE A 227 -27.93 -8.40 1.61
N GLN A 228 -27.13 -8.35 0.54
CA GLN A 228 -27.15 -9.32 -0.55
C GLN A 228 -25.72 -9.78 -0.88
N ALA A 229 -25.50 -11.09 -0.94
CA ALA A 229 -24.23 -11.71 -1.35
C ALA A 229 -24.28 -12.11 -2.82
N LEU A 230 -23.16 -11.88 -3.53
CA LEU A 230 -23.01 -12.24 -4.95
C LEU A 230 -21.60 -12.76 -5.23
N GLY A 231 -21.49 -13.63 -6.23
CA GLY A 231 -20.20 -13.96 -6.84
C GLY A 231 -19.84 -12.96 -7.93
N MET A 232 -18.54 -12.81 -8.20
CA MET A 232 -18.02 -11.99 -9.30
C MET A 232 -18.69 -12.38 -10.64
N GLY A 233 -19.14 -11.39 -11.40
CA GLY A 233 -19.89 -11.61 -12.64
C GLY A 233 -21.36 -12.00 -12.44
N GLY A 234 -21.84 -12.08 -11.18
CA GLY A 234 -23.24 -12.32 -10.86
C GLY A 234 -24.16 -11.21 -11.33
N GLN A 235 -25.39 -11.57 -11.68
CA GLN A 235 -26.40 -10.62 -12.13
C GLN A 235 -27.04 -9.90 -10.94
N ILE A 236 -27.04 -8.57 -10.98
CA ILE A 236 -27.66 -7.72 -9.96
C ILE A 236 -28.97 -7.18 -10.53
N TYR A 237 -30.03 -7.99 -10.51
CA TYR A 237 -31.32 -7.54 -11.02
C TYR A 237 -32.08 -6.66 -10.03
N GLY A 238 -32.38 -5.42 -10.47
CA GLY A 238 -33.39 -4.56 -9.86
C GLY A 238 -33.06 -4.00 -8.47
N ALA A 239 -32.04 -4.52 -7.78
CA ALA A 239 -31.65 -4.05 -6.45
C ALA A 239 -30.88 -2.72 -6.53
N ARG A 240 -31.21 -1.80 -5.61
CA ARG A 240 -30.41 -0.59 -5.37
C ARG A 240 -29.49 -0.84 -4.19
N ALA A 241 -28.37 -0.13 -4.16
CA ALA A 241 -27.41 -0.21 -3.06
C ALA A 241 -26.92 1.17 -2.62
N ASP A 242 -26.70 1.32 -1.32
CA ASP A 242 -26.03 2.45 -0.72
C ASP A 242 -24.54 2.18 -0.55
N LEU A 243 -24.16 0.90 -0.40
CA LEU A 243 -22.81 0.44 -0.30
C LEU A 243 -22.63 -0.87 -1.08
N ILE A 244 -21.67 -0.92 -1.98
CA ILE A 244 -21.24 -2.16 -2.64
C ILE A 244 -19.79 -2.42 -2.27
N ILE A 245 -19.47 -3.62 -1.81
CA ILE A 245 -18.13 -4.05 -1.43
C ILE A 245 -17.73 -5.22 -2.33
N LEU A 246 -16.65 -5.05 -3.08
CA LEU A 246 -15.95 -6.10 -3.81
C LEU A 246 -14.72 -6.51 -3.00
N ASP A 247 -14.77 -7.70 -2.40
CA ASP A 247 -13.72 -8.18 -1.49
C ASP A 247 -13.02 -9.42 -2.08
N ASP A 248 -11.71 -9.28 -2.33
CA ASP A 248 -10.87 -10.34 -2.92
C ASP A 248 -11.50 -11.03 -4.15
N CYS A 249 -12.01 -10.21 -5.08
CA CYS A 249 -12.68 -10.71 -6.27
C CYS A 249 -11.71 -11.29 -7.31
N ILE A 250 -10.43 -10.89 -7.27
CA ILE A 250 -9.41 -11.27 -8.23
C ILE A 250 -8.55 -12.41 -7.67
N THR A 251 -8.28 -13.39 -8.51
CA THR A 251 -7.42 -14.55 -8.26
C THR A 251 -6.54 -14.80 -9.47
N GLY A 252 -5.48 -15.60 -9.34
CA GLY A 252 -4.65 -15.98 -10.49
C GLY A 252 -5.46 -16.61 -11.63
N ALA A 253 -6.57 -17.30 -11.32
CA ALA A 253 -7.41 -17.94 -12.33
C ALA A 253 -8.24 -16.96 -13.18
N ASN A 254 -8.62 -15.79 -12.65
CA ASN A 254 -9.52 -14.85 -13.33
C ASN A 254 -8.90 -13.45 -13.58
N ALA A 255 -7.65 -13.24 -13.21
CA ALA A 255 -6.98 -11.95 -13.39
C ALA A 255 -6.93 -11.51 -14.87
N HIS A 256 -6.78 -12.46 -15.79
CA HIS A 256 -6.75 -12.21 -17.23
C HIS A 256 -8.12 -11.80 -17.82
N GLU A 257 -9.22 -11.94 -17.08
CA GLU A 257 -10.57 -11.56 -17.52
C GLU A 257 -10.91 -10.08 -17.25
N HIS A 258 -9.92 -9.23 -17.01
CA HIS A 258 -10.11 -7.83 -16.55
C HIS A 258 -11.03 -7.00 -17.46
N GLU A 259 -11.01 -7.16 -18.76
CA GLU A 259 -11.92 -6.44 -19.67
C GLU A 259 -13.39 -6.80 -19.41
N LYS A 260 -13.68 -8.10 -19.24
CA LYS A 260 -15.01 -8.60 -18.91
C LYS A 260 -15.46 -8.12 -17.54
N GLN A 261 -14.53 -8.09 -16.59
CA GLN A 261 -14.78 -7.62 -15.22
C GLN A 261 -15.09 -6.12 -15.18
N ILE A 262 -14.37 -5.29 -15.93
CA ILE A 262 -14.65 -3.86 -16.06
C ILE A 262 -16.02 -3.63 -16.70
N LYS A 263 -16.34 -4.34 -17.77
CA LYS A 263 -17.65 -4.23 -18.42
C LYS A 263 -18.78 -4.58 -17.46
N TRP A 264 -18.64 -5.66 -16.71
CA TRP A 264 -19.60 -6.05 -15.68
C TRP A 264 -19.72 -4.98 -14.58
N LEU A 265 -18.58 -4.45 -14.10
CA LEU A 265 -18.55 -3.39 -13.10
C LEU A 265 -19.31 -2.14 -13.58
N GLN A 266 -19.10 -1.72 -14.82
CA GLN A 266 -19.75 -0.53 -15.38
C GLN A 266 -21.24 -0.75 -15.63
N GLN A 267 -21.63 -1.93 -16.11
CA GLN A 267 -23.01 -2.19 -16.57
C GLN A 267 -23.91 -2.70 -15.42
N GLU A 268 -23.37 -3.53 -14.52
CA GLU A 268 -24.19 -4.18 -13.49
C GLU A 268 -23.97 -3.56 -12.09
N VAL A 269 -22.74 -3.20 -11.72
CA VAL A 269 -22.45 -2.76 -10.34
C VAL A 269 -22.71 -1.27 -10.17
N ILE A 270 -22.06 -0.43 -10.98
CA ILE A 270 -22.13 1.04 -10.82
C ILE A 270 -23.57 1.55 -11.04
N THR A 271 -24.30 0.92 -11.92
CA THR A 271 -25.72 1.28 -12.21
C THR A 271 -26.68 1.03 -11.04
N ARG A 272 -26.26 0.26 -10.03
CA ARG A 272 -27.09 -0.03 -8.84
C ARG A 272 -26.88 0.99 -7.72
N LEU A 273 -25.84 1.78 -7.79
CA LEU A 273 -25.55 2.79 -6.78
C LEU A 273 -26.40 4.04 -6.97
N GLY A 274 -27.01 4.48 -5.87
CA GLY A 274 -27.67 5.79 -5.83
C GLY A 274 -26.63 6.93 -5.96
N LYS A 275 -27.13 8.18 -6.06
CA LYS A 275 -26.30 9.39 -6.22
C LYS A 275 -25.15 9.47 -5.21
N ASN A 276 -25.40 9.09 -3.96
CA ASN A 276 -24.42 9.11 -2.87
C ASN A 276 -23.92 7.70 -2.51
N GLY A 277 -24.26 6.69 -3.33
CA GLY A 277 -23.85 5.30 -3.09
C GLY A 277 -22.36 5.13 -3.25
N LYS A 278 -21.77 4.33 -2.35
CA LYS A 278 -20.34 4.06 -2.28
C LYS A 278 -19.99 2.70 -2.86
N LEU A 279 -18.90 2.65 -3.61
CA LEU A 279 -18.28 1.43 -4.10
C LEU A 279 -16.90 1.31 -3.50
N LEU A 280 -16.69 0.26 -2.72
CA LEU A 280 -15.39 -0.14 -2.21
C LEU A 280 -14.93 -1.40 -2.96
N ILE A 281 -13.75 -1.35 -3.50
CA ILE A 281 -13.03 -2.50 -4.04
C ILE A 281 -11.79 -2.69 -3.19
N VAL A 282 -11.67 -3.82 -2.53
CA VAL A 282 -10.52 -4.14 -1.70
C VAL A 282 -9.96 -5.51 -2.08
N GLY A 283 -8.65 -5.61 -2.18
CA GLY A 283 -8.00 -6.87 -2.52
C GLY A 283 -6.48 -6.79 -2.52
N THR A 284 -5.87 -7.89 -2.91
CA THR A 284 -4.43 -8.03 -3.02
C THR A 284 -4.04 -8.14 -4.49
N ARG A 285 -2.98 -7.45 -4.94
CA ARG A 285 -2.43 -7.59 -6.28
C ARG A 285 -1.88 -9.01 -6.46
N ILE A 286 -2.26 -9.68 -7.53
CA ILE A 286 -1.87 -11.08 -7.80
C ILE A 286 -1.30 -11.26 -9.21
N ALA A 287 -1.60 -10.36 -10.12
CA ALA A 287 -1.12 -10.38 -11.49
C ALA A 287 -0.70 -9.00 -11.94
N SER A 288 0.24 -8.94 -12.85
CA SER A 288 0.75 -7.69 -13.44
C SER A 288 -0.35 -6.91 -14.16
N ASN A 289 -1.23 -7.62 -14.84
CA ASN A 289 -2.39 -7.05 -15.53
C ASN A 289 -3.68 -7.65 -14.96
N ASP A 290 -4.23 -7.02 -13.94
CA ASP A 290 -5.45 -7.42 -13.26
C ASP A 290 -6.47 -6.26 -13.23
N LEU A 291 -7.69 -6.55 -12.76
CA LEU A 291 -8.75 -5.55 -12.63
C LEU A 291 -8.28 -4.31 -11.85
N TYR A 292 -7.49 -4.47 -10.79
CA TYR A 292 -7.08 -3.35 -9.93
C TYR A 292 -6.19 -2.35 -10.68
N ARG A 293 -5.30 -2.85 -11.55
CA ARG A 293 -4.51 -2.01 -12.46
C ARG A 293 -5.40 -1.30 -13.47
N GLU A 294 -6.28 -2.05 -14.11
CA GLU A 294 -7.13 -1.54 -15.18
C GLU A 294 -8.16 -0.52 -14.69
N LEU A 295 -8.63 -0.61 -13.44
CA LEU A 295 -9.49 0.42 -12.83
C LEU A 295 -8.79 1.78 -12.71
N ARG A 296 -7.47 1.81 -12.64
CA ARG A 296 -6.65 3.03 -12.62
C ARG A 296 -6.35 3.56 -14.01
N ASN A 297 -6.51 2.75 -15.05
CA ASN A 297 -6.26 3.14 -16.42
C ASN A 297 -7.31 4.16 -16.90
N PRO A 298 -6.91 5.41 -17.26
CA PRO A 298 -7.84 6.44 -17.69
C PRO A 298 -8.58 6.13 -19.01
N GLU A 299 -8.05 5.22 -19.83
CA GLU A 299 -8.65 4.84 -21.12
C GLU A 299 -10.02 4.16 -20.97
N HIS A 300 -10.30 3.53 -19.82
CA HIS A 300 -11.59 2.90 -19.56
C HIS A 300 -12.71 3.89 -19.15
N TRP A 301 -12.38 5.16 -18.95
CA TRP A 301 -13.29 6.15 -18.40
C TRP A 301 -13.51 7.32 -19.34
N SER A 302 -14.77 7.60 -19.65
CA SER A 302 -15.16 8.67 -20.60
C SER A 302 -14.64 10.07 -20.22
N GLY A 303 -14.36 10.31 -18.94
CA GLY A 303 -13.77 11.55 -18.45
C GLY A 303 -12.25 11.67 -18.63
N GLY A 304 -11.57 10.68 -19.22
CA GLY A 304 -10.11 10.64 -19.36
C GLY A 304 -9.34 10.59 -18.04
N LYS A 305 -10.04 10.25 -16.94
CA LYS A 305 -9.48 10.04 -15.59
C LYS A 305 -10.24 8.94 -14.89
N THR A 306 -9.55 8.15 -14.06
CA THR A 306 -10.21 7.17 -13.22
C THR A 306 -11.12 7.85 -12.19
N PRO A 307 -12.32 7.31 -11.92
CA PRO A 307 -13.15 7.78 -10.81
C PRO A 307 -12.73 7.22 -9.46
N PHE A 308 -11.77 6.27 -9.40
CA PHE A 308 -11.38 5.59 -8.18
C PHE A 308 -10.27 6.33 -7.43
N THR A 309 -10.54 6.71 -6.20
CA THR A 309 -9.49 7.02 -5.24
C THR A 309 -8.74 5.72 -4.91
N TYR A 310 -7.45 5.71 -5.13
CA TYR A 310 -6.60 4.53 -4.96
C TYR A 310 -5.67 4.66 -3.78
N LEU A 311 -5.57 3.61 -2.97
CA LEU A 311 -4.58 3.47 -1.93
C LEU A 311 -3.95 2.07 -2.00
N ALA A 312 -2.63 2.02 -2.13
CA ALA A 312 -1.86 0.79 -1.97
C ALA A 312 -0.97 0.89 -0.74
N MET A 313 -1.04 -0.13 0.12
CA MET A 313 -0.26 -0.21 1.34
C MET A 313 0.63 -1.46 1.31
N PRO A 314 1.97 -1.32 1.30
CA PRO A 314 2.90 -2.45 1.32
C PRO A 314 2.99 -3.08 2.72
N ALA A 315 3.35 -4.37 2.81
CA ALA A 315 3.55 -5.05 4.08
C ALA A 315 4.75 -4.49 4.87
N VAL A 316 5.81 -4.11 4.17
CA VAL A 316 7.01 -3.50 4.75
C VAL A 316 7.08 -2.05 4.30
N LEU A 317 7.07 -1.15 5.26
CA LEU A 317 7.17 0.29 5.03
C LEU A 317 8.62 0.74 4.90
N GLU A 318 9.51 0.22 5.76
CA GLU A 318 10.94 0.51 5.73
C GLU A 318 11.73 -0.79 5.95
N ILE A 319 12.74 -1.01 5.11
CA ILE A 319 13.66 -2.14 5.20
C ILE A 319 14.95 -1.67 5.86
N ALA A 320 15.36 -2.36 6.94
CA ALA A 320 16.64 -2.18 7.62
C ALA A 320 17.54 -3.41 7.42
N ASP A 321 18.78 -3.33 7.91
CA ASP A 321 19.77 -4.41 7.78
C ASP A 321 19.35 -5.69 8.49
N LYS A 322 18.80 -5.52 9.69
CA LYS A 322 18.22 -6.61 10.46
C LYS A 322 16.73 -6.61 10.26
N CYS A 323 16.17 -7.78 10.06
CA CYS A 323 14.72 -7.91 9.90
C CYS A 323 13.93 -7.46 11.14
N ASP A 324 14.52 -7.57 12.33
CA ASP A 324 13.89 -7.10 13.57
C ASP A 324 13.68 -5.57 13.59
N ASP A 325 14.49 -4.84 12.82
CA ASP A 325 14.42 -3.38 12.72
C ASP A 325 13.52 -2.91 11.54
N TRP A 326 12.86 -3.82 10.83
CA TRP A 326 11.95 -3.46 9.75
C TRP A 326 10.72 -2.75 10.31
N VAL A 327 10.34 -1.65 9.68
CA VAL A 327 9.06 -1.00 9.94
C VAL A 327 8.01 -1.67 9.06
N THR A 328 7.02 -2.29 9.67
CA THR A 328 5.98 -3.04 8.96
C THR A 328 4.62 -2.40 9.12
N LEU A 329 3.71 -2.67 8.19
CA LEU A 329 2.37 -2.10 8.17
C LEU A 329 1.54 -2.52 9.39
N TRP A 330 1.72 -3.75 9.88
CA TRP A 330 0.99 -4.30 11.01
C TRP A 330 1.85 -5.26 11.84
N SER A 331 2.76 -4.71 12.65
CA SER A 331 3.71 -5.48 13.46
C SER A 331 3.09 -6.13 14.69
N ARG A 332 1.99 -5.58 15.22
CA ARG A 332 1.36 -5.98 16.48
C ARG A 332 -0.15 -6.11 16.35
N SER A 333 -0.75 -7.07 17.10
CA SER A 333 -2.19 -7.33 17.13
C SER A 333 -2.69 -7.44 18.56
N ASP A 334 -3.98 -7.22 18.79
CA ASP A 334 -4.67 -7.43 20.06
C ASP A 334 -4.95 -8.91 20.36
N ARG A 335 -4.58 -9.80 19.46
CA ARG A 335 -4.78 -11.25 19.56
C ARG A 335 -3.53 -11.99 19.14
N PRO A 336 -3.27 -13.17 19.74
CA PRO A 336 -2.19 -14.04 19.29
C PRO A 336 -2.41 -14.48 17.85
N TRP A 337 -1.33 -14.87 17.19
CA TRP A 337 -1.40 -15.50 15.87
C TRP A 337 -2.21 -16.80 15.96
N ASP A 338 -3.06 -17.07 14.98
CA ASP A 338 -3.89 -18.26 14.97
C ASP A 338 -3.03 -19.53 15.13
N GLY A 339 -3.25 -20.27 16.23
CA GLY A 339 -2.56 -21.52 16.53
C GLY A 339 -1.30 -21.40 17.39
N ASP A 340 -0.85 -20.20 17.76
CA ASP A 340 0.30 -20.00 18.65
C ASP A 340 -0.17 -19.59 20.05
N GLU A 341 -0.59 -20.58 20.86
CA GLU A 341 -1.04 -20.38 22.22
C GLU A 341 0.12 -20.03 23.19
N ASP A 342 1.37 -20.25 22.76
CA ASP A 342 2.57 -20.01 23.57
C ASP A 342 3.11 -18.59 23.41
N THR A 343 2.61 -17.80 22.47
CA THR A 343 3.05 -16.43 22.26
C THR A 343 2.60 -15.54 23.40
N THR A 344 3.55 -14.91 24.09
CA THR A 344 3.27 -13.95 25.16
C THR A 344 3.12 -12.54 24.61
N PRO A 345 2.15 -11.76 25.12
CA PRO A 345 2.02 -10.36 24.72
C PRO A 345 3.19 -9.52 25.25
N ASP A 346 3.45 -8.39 24.59
CA ASP A 346 4.42 -7.40 25.05
C ASP A 346 3.90 -6.59 26.27
N SER A 347 4.68 -5.55 26.68
CA SER A 347 4.32 -4.66 27.80
C SER A 347 2.99 -3.93 27.61
N ASP A 348 2.55 -3.75 26.37
CA ASP A 348 1.30 -3.06 26.02
C ASP A 348 0.13 -4.04 25.84
N GLY A 349 0.36 -5.33 26.10
CA GLY A 349 -0.62 -6.39 25.94
C GLY A 349 -0.88 -6.77 24.49
N LEU A 350 0.03 -6.45 23.57
CA LEU A 350 -0.08 -6.75 22.14
C LEU A 350 0.81 -7.94 21.78
N TYR A 351 0.34 -8.72 20.82
CA TYR A 351 1.01 -9.90 20.28
C TYR A 351 1.73 -9.56 18.97
N PRO A 352 2.89 -10.20 18.67
CA PRO A 352 3.49 -10.13 17.34
C PRO A 352 2.49 -10.53 16.25
N LYS A 353 2.51 -9.82 15.11
CA LYS A 353 1.68 -10.18 13.96
C LYS A 353 2.58 -10.27 12.71
N TRP A 354 2.52 -9.32 11.81
CA TRP A 354 3.40 -9.22 10.66
C TRP A 354 4.61 -8.33 10.99
N ASP A 355 5.41 -8.75 11.97
CA ASP A 355 6.67 -8.08 12.29
C ASP A 355 7.74 -8.34 11.23
N GLY A 356 8.90 -7.73 11.37
CA GLY A 356 9.97 -7.84 10.38
C GLY A 356 10.49 -9.27 10.23
N LEU A 357 10.52 -10.05 11.32
CA LEU A 357 10.97 -11.45 11.29
C LEU A 357 9.98 -12.33 10.50
N ALA A 358 8.69 -12.23 10.80
CA ALA A 358 7.64 -12.98 10.11
C ALA A 358 7.60 -12.64 8.61
N LEU A 359 7.73 -11.35 8.25
CA LEU A 359 7.76 -10.92 6.87
C LEU A 359 9.06 -11.30 6.15
N HIS A 360 10.19 -11.31 6.84
CA HIS A 360 11.45 -11.81 6.28
C HIS A 360 11.38 -13.31 5.98
N GLN A 361 10.80 -14.10 6.89
CA GLN A 361 10.56 -15.51 6.64
C GLN A 361 9.63 -15.69 5.44
N ARG A 362 8.50 -14.99 5.39
CA ARG A 362 7.54 -15.07 4.28
C ARG A 362 8.17 -14.66 2.95
N ARG A 363 9.06 -13.67 2.95
CA ARG A 363 9.83 -13.27 1.76
C ARG A 363 10.70 -14.40 1.21
N SER A 364 11.24 -15.26 2.08
CA SER A 364 12.05 -16.41 1.67
C SER A 364 11.24 -17.57 1.09
N GLU A 365 9.93 -17.62 1.35
CA GLU A 365 9.01 -18.67 0.91
C GLU A 365 8.34 -18.39 -0.45
N VAL A 366 8.43 -17.15 -0.95
CA VAL A 366 7.78 -16.75 -2.20
C VAL A 366 8.78 -16.24 -3.22
N THR A 367 8.39 -16.28 -4.51
CA THR A 367 9.22 -15.68 -5.54
C THR A 367 9.28 -14.16 -5.34
N PRO A 368 10.35 -13.53 -5.80
CA PRO A 368 10.50 -12.08 -5.66
C PRO A 368 9.46 -11.24 -6.40
N THR A 369 8.99 -11.74 -7.54
CA THR A 369 7.86 -11.14 -8.25
C THR A 369 6.60 -11.22 -7.40
N THR A 370 6.32 -12.38 -6.80
CA THR A 370 5.21 -12.54 -5.85
C THR A 370 5.38 -11.64 -4.64
N TRP A 371 6.59 -11.53 -4.08
CA TRP A 371 6.85 -10.62 -2.97
C TRP A 371 6.55 -9.17 -3.34
N ALA A 372 7.09 -8.68 -4.46
CA ALA A 372 6.89 -7.31 -4.91
C ALA A 372 5.42 -7.01 -5.19
N MET A 373 4.71 -7.92 -5.83
CA MET A 373 3.31 -7.74 -6.21
C MET A 373 2.35 -7.94 -5.03
N VAL A 374 2.43 -9.10 -4.36
CA VAL A 374 1.44 -9.53 -3.35
C VAL A 374 1.68 -8.87 -1.99
N TYR A 375 2.94 -8.72 -1.58
CA TYR A 375 3.28 -8.16 -0.27
C TYR A 375 3.64 -6.68 -0.32
N GLN A 376 4.26 -6.21 -1.41
CA GLN A 376 4.62 -4.81 -1.54
C GLN A 376 3.64 -4.00 -2.41
N GLN A 377 2.60 -4.64 -2.97
CA GLN A 377 1.56 -4.03 -3.81
C GLN A 377 2.13 -3.24 -5.00
N GLN A 378 3.29 -3.64 -5.50
CA GLN A 378 3.97 -2.99 -6.61
C GLN A 378 3.40 -3.45 -7.95
N ASP A 379 3.36 -2.55 -8.93
CA ASP A 379 3.08 -2.90 -10.32
C ASP A 379 4.33 -3.57 -10.91
N VAL A 380 4.33 -4.89 -10.96
CA VAL A 380 5.41 -5.69 -11.56
C VAL A 380 4.96 -6.14 -12.94
N GLU A 381 5.77 -5.88 -13.95
CA GLU A 381 5.56 -6.44 -15.27
C GLU A 381 6.50 -7.64 -15.45
N GLU A 382 5.98 -8.75 -15.98
CA GLU A 382 6.76 -9.97 -16.23
C GLU A 382 7.92 -9.74 -17.18
N ASP A 383 7.82 -8.73 -18.07
CA ASP A 383 8.85 -8.35 -19.04
C ASP A 383 9.66 -7.12 -18.63
N SER A 384 9.85 -6.86 -17.35
CA SER A 384 10.65 -5.71 -16.93
C SER A 384 12.12 -5.91 -17.27
N ILE A 385 12.71 -4.94 -17.98
CA ILE A 385 14.16 -4.92 -18.29
C ILE A 385 15.01 -4.81 -17.04
N PHE A 386 14.51 -4.12 -16.01
CA PHE A 386 15.10 -4.05 -14.68
C PHE A 386 14.22 -4.81 -13.69
N PRO A 387 14.38 -6.15 -13.57
CA PRO A 387 13.52 -6.93 -12.69
C PRO A 387 13.55 -6.37 -11.26
N PRO A 388 12.39 -6.19 -10.61
CA PRO A 388 12.29 -5.59 -9.29
C PRO A 388 13.22 -6.23 -8.27
N LEU A 389 13.40 -7.54 -8.36
CA LEU A 389 14.32 -8.28 -7.51
C LEU A 389 15.77 -7.84 -7.68
N CYS A 390 16.21 -7.73 -8.94
CA CYS A 390 17.58 -7.34 -9.25
C CYS A 390 17.86 -5.93 -8.74
N VAL A 391 16.90 -5.01 -8.91
CA VAL A 391 17.01 -3.64 -8.39
C VAL A 391 17.02 -3.63 -6.87
N GLN A 392 16.13 -4.37 -6.22
CA GLN A 392 16.07 -4.44 -4.75
C GLN A 392 17.32 -5.10 -4.14
N SER A 393 17.85 -6.14 -4.78
CA SER A 393 19.08 -6.79 -4.30
C SER A 393 20.32 -5.89 -4.39
N SER A 394 20.26 -4.84 -5.18
CA SER A 394 21.32 -3.85 -5.30
C SER A 394 21.26 -2.78 -4.20
N ILE A 395 20.21 -2.79 -3.36
CA ILE A 395 20.08 -1.85 -2.24
C ILE A 395 20.92 -2.34 -1.06
N ASN A 396 21.83 -1.48 -0.60
CA ASN A 396 22.57 -1.70 0.63
C ASN A 396 21.95 -0.87 1.75
N GLY A 397 21.21 -1.53 2.64
CA GLY A 397 20.49 -0.89 3.75
C GLY A 397 21.40 -0.14 4.74
N MET A 398 22.69 -0.55 4.88
CA MET A 398 23.64 0.12 5.77
C MET A 398 24.17 1.43 5.18
N ARG A 399 24.18 1.57 3.85
CA ARG A 399 24.75 2.73 3.19
C ARG A 399 23.72 3.84 3.03
N LYS A 400 23.91 4.93 3.74
CA LYS A 400 23.10 6.15 3.58
C LYS A 400 23.54 6.95 2.36
N VAL A 401 22.64 7.80 1.87
CA VAL A 401 22.95 8.83 0.85
C VAL A 401 24.08 9.72 1.35
N GLY A 402 25.11 9.88 0.53
CA GLY A 402 26.29 10.67 0.87
C GLY A 402 27.58 10.20 0.16
N PRO A 403 28.70 10.87 0.40
CA PRO A 403 30.00 10.48 -0.12
C PRO A 403 30.45 9.10 0.38
N ILE A 404 31.32 8.41 -0.38
CA ILE A 404 32.00 7.19 0.07
C ILE A 404 32.80 7.48 1.35
N ARG A 405 32.69 6.57 2.31
CA ARG A 405 33.44 6.61 3.59
C ARG A 405 34.08 5.24 3.80
N LEU A 406 35.32 5.10 3.35
CA LEU A 406 36.05 3.83 3.44
C LEU A 406 36.05 3.25 4.85
N GLY A 407 35.83 1.94 4.96
CA GLY A 407 35.77 1.21 6.23
C GLY A 407 34.53 1.48 7.09
N SER A 408 33.58 2.29 6.63
CA SER A 408 32.32 2.51 7.33
C SER A 408 31.29 1.43 6.96
N PRO A 409 30.30 1.11 7.83
CA PRO A 409 29.27 0.14 7.53
C PRO A 409 28.57 0.42 6.19
N GLY A 410 28.49 -0.59 5.34
CA GLY A 410 27.88 -0.49 4.00
C GLY A 410 28.74 0.18 2.94
N HIS A 411 29.91 0.69 3.29
CA HIS A 411 30.89 1.24 2.36
C HIS A 411 32.03 0.27 2.10
N PRO A 412 32.77 0.39 0.98
CA PRO A 412 33.96 -0.43 0.73
C PRO A 412 35.06 -0.13 1.76
N ASP A 413 35.89 -1.15 2.04
CA ASP A 413 37.01 -1.03 2.97
C ASP A 413 38.16 -0.20 2.37
N ASP A 414 38.39 -0.36 1.07
CA ASP A 414 39.41 0.34 0.28
C ASP A 414 38.89 0.63 -1.14
N GLY A 415 39.71 1.25 -1.98
CA GLY A 415 39.44 1.50 -3.39
C GLY A 415 39.74 2.91 -3.84
N THR A 416 39.89 3.06 -5.16
CA THR A 416 40.10 4.35 -5.82
C THR A 416 38.87 4.72 -6.65
N PHE A 417 38.17 5.77 -6.25
CA PHE A 417 36.88 6.13 -6.83
C PHE A 417 36.99 7.29 -7.80
N ARG A 418 36.29 7.17 -8.93
CA ARG A 418 35.95 8.27 -9.81
C ARG A 418 34.47 8.56 -9.71
N ILE A 419 34.09 9.82 -9.72
CA ILE A 419 32.72 10.25 -9.45
C ILE A 419 32.17 10.98 -10.67
N VAL A 420 30.96 10.63 -11.07
CA VAL A 420 30.19 11.26 -12.16
C VAL A 420 28.88 11.78 -11.61
N MET A 421 28.49 12.96 -12.05
CA MET A 421 27.16 13.51 -11.84
C MET A 421 26.43 13.59 -13.17
N GLY A 422 25.30 12.91 -13.29
CA GLY A 422 24.41 12.93 -14.46
C GLY A 422 23.16 13.77 -14.18
N ILE A 423 22.78 14.61 -15.13
CA ILE A 423 21.62 15.49 -15.01
C ILE A 423 20.76 15.36 -16.27
N ASP A 424 19.47 15.09 -16.06
CA ASP A 424 18.42 15.18 -17.08
C ASP A 424 17.54 16.41 -16.76
N PRO A 425 17.83 17.56 -17.40
CA PRO A 425 17.13 18.80 -17.07
C PRO A 425 15.84 18.93 -17.83
N ALA A 426 14.77 19.34 -17.17
CA ALA A 426 13.51 19.70 -17.80
C ALA A 426 13.11 21.15 -17.48
N MET A 427 12.51 21.85 -18.43
CA MET A 427 11.91 23.17 -18.23
C MET A 427 10.43 23.08 -17.87
N SER A 428 9.78 21.98 -18.26
CA SER A 428 8.40 21.62 -17.88
C SER A 428 8.41 20.16 -17.48
N GLY A 429 8.07 19.85 -16.24
CA GLY A 429 8.18 18.52 -15.66
C GLY A 429 9.19 18.46 -14.52
N ALA A 430 9.86 17.34 -14.36
CA ALA A 430 10.86 17.15 -13.32
C ALA A 430 12.28 17.17 -13.88
N THR A 431 13.21 17.81 -13.16
CA THR A 431 14.66 17.69 -13.41
C THR A 431 15.21 16.59 -12.53
N ALA A 432 15.89 15.62 -13.12
CA ALA A 432 16.53 14.54 -12.40
C ALA A 432 18.05 14.70 -12.35
N ALA A 433 18.64 14.33 -11.22
CA ALA A 433 20.08 14.27 -11.06
C ALA A 433 20.49 13.03 -10.28
N THR A 434 21.61 12.42 -10.66
CA THR A 434 22.18 11.25 -9.97
C THR A 434 23.69 11.42 -9.88
N VAL A 435 24.29 11.05 -8.74
CA VAL A 435 25.75 11.01 -8.56
C VAL A 435 26.17 9.56 -8.31
N VAL A 436 27.16 9.10 -9.08
CA VAL A 436 27.67 7.73 -9.00
C VAL A 436 29.19 7.77 -8.83
N ALA A 437 29.67 7.05 -7.82
CA ALA A 437 31.08 6.71 -7.71
C ALA A 437 31.34 5.33 -8.33
N VAL A 438 32.44 5.17 -9.04
CA VAL A 438 32.89 3.89 -9.56
C VAL A 438 34.30 3.58 -9.06
N ASP A 439 34.47 2.41 -8.53
CA ASP A 439 35.80 1.81 -8.39
C ASP A 439 36.19 1.16 -9.73
N VAL A 440 37.19 1.74 -10.37
CA VAL A 440 37.59 1.35 -11.73
C VAL A 440 38.23 -0.03 -11.78
N GLU A 441 38.81 -0.51 -10.68
CA GLU A 441 39.47 -1.81 -10.59
C GLU A 441 38.43 -2.94 -10.41
N THR A 442 37.53 -2.80 -9.44
CA THR A 442 36.49 -3.80 -9.16
C THR A 442 35.28 -3.64 -10.06
N LYS A 443 35.17 -2.53 -10.78
CA LYS A 443 34.00 -2.13 -11.61
C LYS A 443 32.71 -1.94 -10.82
N GLN A 444 32.79 -1.84 -9.51
CA GLN A 444 31.64 -1.57 -8.65
C GLN A 444 31.20 -0.11 -8.76
N ARG A 445 29.88 0.10 -8.94
CA ARG A 445 29.24 1.41 -8.96
C ARG A 445 28.50 1.62 -7.63
N TYR A 446 28.61 2.81 -7.10
CA TYR A 446 27.93 3.24 -5.88
C TYR A 446 27.11 4.49 -6.19
N VAL A 447 25.79 4.36 -6.24
CA VAL A 447 24.93 5.55 -6.34
C VAL A 447 25.04 6.31 -5.03
N LEU A 448 25.57 7.53 -5.05
CA LEU A 448 25.82 8.35 -3.87
C LEU A 448 24.59 9.16 -3.48
N ASP A 449 23.89 9.68 -4.47
CA ASP A 449 22.66 10.47 -4.29
C ASP A 449 21.83 10.44 -5.57
N ALA A 450 20.54 10.70 -5.41
CA ALA A 450 19.58 10.85 -6.50
C ALA A 450 18.54 11.90 -6.12
N MET A 451 18.12 12.75 -7.05
CA MET A 451 17.13 13.79 -6.81
C MET A 451 16.18 13.90 -8.00
N ASN A 452 14.90 13.96 -7.70
CA ASN A 452 13.85 14.29 -8.65
C ASN A 452 13.21 15.63 -8.25
N MET A 453 13.59 16.71 -8.94
CA MET A 453 13.16 18.06 -8.64
C MET A 453 11.88 18.37 -9.43
N THR A 454 10.76 18.44 -8.76
CA THR A 454 9.51 18.97 -9.32
C THR A 454 9.57 20.51 -9.37
N GLU A 455 8.97 21.12 -10.37
CA GLU A 455 9.03 22.59 -10.58
C GLU A 455 10.47 23.14 -10.67
N PRO A 456 11.28 22.65 -11.60
CA PRO A 456 12.64 23.11 -11.78
C PRO A 456 12.67 24.57 -12.26
N THR A 457 13.59 25.36 -11.70
CA THR A 457 13.95 26.67 -12.22
C THR A 457 15.44 26.69 -12.50
N PRO A 458 15.91 27.53 -13.44
CA PRO A 458 17.33 27.66 -13.72
C PRO A 458 18.20 27.86 -12.47
N GLU A 459 17.73 28.69 -11.53
CA GLU A 459 18.42 28.93 -10.25
C GLU A 459 18.48 27.70 -9.35
N LYS A 460 17.37 26.94 -9.25
CA LYS A 460 17.33 25.71 -8.45
C LYS A 460 18.31 24.67 -9.00
N ILE A 461 18.36 24.52 -10.33
CA ILE A 461 19.26 23.57 -11.00
C ILE A 461 20.72 24.01 -10.79
N ARG A 462 21.02 25.32 -10.90
CA ARG A 462 22.33 25.85 -10.62
C ARG A 462 22.78 25.54 -9.19
N ARG A 463 21.95 25.86 -8.21
CA ARG A 463 22.21 25.54 -6.79
C ARG A 463 22.46 24.06 -6.56
N LEU A 464 21.64 23.20 -7.18
CA LEU A 464 21.82 21.75 -7.11
C LEU A 464 23.21 21.34 -7.61
N ILE A 465 23.66 21.89 -8.76
CA ILE A 465 24.97 21.60 -9.31
C ILE A 465 26.07 22.08 -8.36
N GLU A 466 25.99 23.31 -7.89
CA GLU A 466 26.95 23.90 -6.98
C GLU A 466 27.07 23.13 -5.67
N ASP A 467 25.92 22.82 -5.02
CA ASP A 467 25.84 22.08 -3.76
C ASP A 467 26.40 20.67 -3.90
N TRP A 468 26.00 19.95 -4.97
CA TRP A 468 26.45 18.59 -5.19
C TRP A 468 27.90 18.49 -5.65
N VAL A 469 28.39 19.46 -6.40
CA VAL A 469 29.82 19.59 -6.74
C VAL A 469 30.67 19.78 -5.48
N LEU A 470 30.25 20.64 -4.57
CA LEU A 470 30.93 20.83 -3.29
C LEU A 470 30.88 19.59 -2.40
N LYS A 471 29.75 18.90 -2.39
CA LYS A 471 29.51 17.72 -1.52
C LYS A 471 30.20 16.46 -2.03
N TYR A 472 30.15 16.20 -3.35
CA TYR A 472 30.56 14.93 -3.94
C TYR A 472 31.86 15.01 -4.74
N GLN A 473 32.31 16.21 -5.12
CA GLN A 473 33.52 16.47 -5.91
C GLN A 473 33.61 15.57 -7.16
N PRO A 474 32.64 15.60 -8.07
CA PRO A 474 32.64 14.76 -9.25
C PRO A 474 33.81 15.10 -10.18
N ASN A 475 34.35 14.10 -10.87
CA ASN A 475 35.34 14.30 -11.92
C ASN A 475 34.70 14.83 -13.21
N VAL A 476 33.45 14.42 -13.46
CA VAL A 476 32.69 14.79 -14.65
C VAL A 476 31.25 15.10 -14.27
N VAL A 477 30.71 16.17 -14.84
CA VAL A 477 29.29 16.51 -14.83
C VAL A 477 28.76 16.31 -16.25
N VAL A 478 27.77 15.43 -16.43
CA VAL A 478 27.14 15.14 -17.73
C VAL A 478 25.73 15.70 -17.74
N VAL A 479 25.39 16.45 -18.78
CA VAL A 479 24.07 17.06 -18.93
C VAL A 479 23.51 16.73 -20.31
N GLU A 480 22.20 16.47 -20.41
CA GLU A 480 21.53 16.29 -21.69
C GLU A 480 21.58 17.55 -22.54
N LYS A 481 22.00 17.39 -23.83
CA LYS A 481 22.15 18.51 -24.75
C LYS A 481 20.81 19.07 -25.26
N ASN A 482 19.79 18.23 -25.44
CA ASN A 482 18.55 18.61 -26.13
C ASN A 482 17.64 19.56 -25.34
N ALA A 483 17.59 19.46 -24.03
CA ALA A 483 16.65 20.19 -23.18
C ALA A 483 17.20 21.54 -22.68
N PHE A 484 18.52 21.72 -22.67
CA PHE A 484 19.16 22.80 -21.92
C PHE A 484 20.12 23.70 -22.71
N GLN A 485 20.09 23.63 -24.05
CA GLN A 485 20.98 24.40 -24.91
C GLN A 485 21.01 25.92 -24.66
N LEU A 486 19.96 26.48 -24.08
CA LEU A 486 19.84 27.93 -23.91
C LEU A 486 20.33 28.44 -22.54
N PHE A 487 20.46 27.60 -21.52
CA PHE A 487 20.77 28.08 -20.17
C PHE A 487 22.15 27.68 -19.64
N LEU A 488 22.45 26.38 -19.51
CA LEU A 488 23.74 25.94 -18.93
C LEU A 488 24.94 26.10 -19.90
N THR A 489 24.69 25.91 -21.19
CA THR A 489 25.78 26.10 -22.19
C THR A 489 26.22 27.55 -22.35
N LYS A 490 25.38 28.52 -21.98
CA LYS A 490 25.66 29.96 -21.98
C LYS A 490 25.97 30.53 -20.59
N ASP A 491 25.83 29.74 -19.53
CA ASP A 491 26.16 30.18 -18.19
C ASP A 491 27.65 30.04 -17.94
N GLU A 492 28.39 31.09 -18.30
CA GLU A 492 29.84 31.19 -18.09
C GLU A 492 30.23 30.95 -16.63
N ALA A 493 29.40 31.38 -15.68
CA ALA A 493 29.70 31.25 -14.26
C ALA A 493 29.69 29.78 -13.78
N ILE A 494 28.79 28.91 -14.28
CA ILE A 494 28.83 27.47 -13.97
C ILE A 494 30.06 26.82 -14.61
N ARG A 495 30.39 27.18 -15.84
CA ARG A 495 31.57 26.64 -16.52
C ARG A 495 32.85 27.01 -15.79
N ASP A 496 33.00 28.27 -15.41
CA ASP A 496 34.13 28.75 -14.65
C ASP A 496 34.19 28.10 -13.26
N PHE A 497 33.05 27.92 -12.62
CA PHE A 497 32.94 27.22 -11.34
C PHE A 497 33.45 25.78 -11.43
N LEU A 498 33.04 25.04 -12.46
CA LEU A 498 33.47 23.67 -12.70
C LEU A 498 34.95 23.61 -13.13
N ALA A 499 35.37 24.47 -14.07
CA ALA A 499 36.73 24.53 -14.57
C ALA A 499 37.73 24.88 -13.48
N SER A 500 37.40 25.82 -12.58
CA SER A 500 38.26 26.20 -11.44
C SER A 500 38.51 25.04 -10.47
N ARG A 501 37.70 24.01 -10.51
CA ARG A 501 37.81 22.78 -9.69
C ARG A 501 38.36 21.59 -10.46
N GLY A 502 38.75 21.77 -11.72
CA GLY A 502 39.22 20.68 -12.58
C GLY A 502 38.14 19.68 -12.97
N ILE A 503 36.87 20.05 -12.89
CA ILE A 503 35.71 19.19 -13.22
C ILE A 503 35.41 19.33 -14.70
N VAL A 504 35.32 18.20 -15.40
CA VAL A 504 34.97 18.15 -16.81
C VAL A 504 33.47 18.31 -16.99
N PHE A 505 33.03 19.34 -17.69
CA PHE A 505 31.63 19.48 -18.13
C PHE A 505 31.46 18.81 -19.46
N ARG A 506 30.49 17.88 -19.55
CA ARG A 506 30.19 17.09 -20.75
C ARG A 506 28.73 17.22 -21.15
N GLU A 507 28.50 17.59 -22.41
CA GLU A 507 27.16 17.54 -23.02
C GLU A 507 26.95 16.20 -23.69
N HIS A 508 25.79 15.57 -23.47
CA HIS A 508 25.40 14.33 -24.13
C HIS A 508 24.18 14.55 -25.01
N PHE A 509 24.27 14.22 -26.28
CA PHE A 509 23.14 14.27 -27.19
C PHE A 509 22.30 12.99 -27.09
N THR A 510 21.04 13.14 -26.69
CA THR A 510 20.09 12.04 -26.56
C THR A 510 19.19 11.99 -27.78
N GLY A 511 19.39 10.97 -28.60
CA GLY A 511 18.53 10.64 -29.73
C GLY A 511 17.93 9.23 -29.55
N ASN A 512 17.92 8.45 -30.64
CA ASN A 512 17.51 7.03 -30.59
C ASN A 512 18.55 6.15 -29.88
N ASN A 513 19.71 6.65 -29.52
CA ASN A 513 20.79 5.93 -28.83
C ASN A 513 20.37 5.43 -27.43
N LYS A 514 19.42 6.09 -26.76
CA LYS A 514 18.88 5.64 -25.49
C LYS A 514 18.12 4.31 -25.57
N TRP A 515 17.65 3.95 -26.75
CA TRP A 515 16.92 2.70 -27.02
C TRP A 515 17.83 1.58 -27.57
N ASP A 516 19.11 1.86 -27.77
CA ASP A 516 20.07 0.86 -28.23
C ASP A 516 20.26 -0.23 -27.15
N VAL A 517 20.14 -1.49 -27.58
CA VAL A 517 20.19 -2.65 -26.67
C VAL A 517 21.57 -2.78 -26.00
N ASN A 518 22.64 -2.39 -26.69
CA ASN A 518 24.01 -2.55 -26.22
C ASN A 518 24.56 -1.34 -25.45
N PHE A 519 24.07 -0.14 -25.77
CA PHE A 519 24.63 1.11 -25.24
C PHE A 519 23.59 2.00 -24.56
N GLY A 520 22.29 1.77 -24.82
CA GLY A 520 21.20 2.52 -24.26
C GLY A 520 20.89 2.14 -22.80
N ILE A 521 19.75 2.58 -22.34
CA ILE A 521 19.28 2.38 -20.95
C ILE A 521 19.20 0.89 -20.61
N ALA A 522 18.64 0.07 -21.51
CA ALA A 522 18.48 -1.38 -21.29
C ALA A 522 19.80 -2.09 -20.97
N SER A 523 20.90 -1.60 -21.52
CA SER A 523 22.23 -2.17 -21.31
C SER A 523 22.77 -2.00 -19.87
N MET A 524 22.08 -1.26 -19.00
CA MET A 524 22.38 -1.18 -17.57
C MET A 524 21.79 -2.36 -16.76
N ALA A 525 20.82 -3.09 -17.31
CA ALA A 525 20.14 -4.16 -16.59
C ALA A 525 21.10 -5.20 -15.97
N PRO A 526 22.14 -5.69 -16.66
CA PRO A 526 23.09 -6.64 -16.08
C PRO A 526 23.88 -6.12 -14.88
N LEU A 527 23.95 -4.78 -14.67
CA LEU A 527 24.61 -4.19 -13.50
C LEU A 527 23.87 -4.48 -12.21
N PHE A 528 22.56 -4.70 -12.26
CA PHE A 528 21.71 -5.04 -11.12
C PHE A 528 21.69 -6.53 -10.81
N GLY A 529 22.39 -7.36 -11.62
CA GLY A 529 22.41 -8.81 -11.51
C GLY A 529 21.41 -9.47 -12.46
N THR A 530 21.51 -10.78 -12.59
CA THR A 530 20.63 -11.61 -13.41
C THR A 530 19.82 -12.56 -12.53
N THR A 531 18.55 -12.75 -12.85
CA THR A 531 17.72 -13.80 -12.24
C THR A 531 17.87 -15.06 -13.06
N ASN A 532 18.44 -16.13 -12.47
CA ASN A 532 18.20 -17.48 -12.96
C ASN A 532 16.97 -18.05 -12.26
N GLU A 533 16.11 -18.76 -12.99
CA GLU A 533 14.85 -19.32 -12.49
C GLU A 533 15.02 -20.22 -11.24
N GLU A 534 16.21 -20.71 -10.95
CA GLU A 534 16.48 -21.61 -9.82
C GLU A 534 17.39 -21.06 -8.72
N LYS A 535 18.20 -20.03 -8.95
CA LYS A 535 19.11 -19.51 -7.92
C LYS A 535 19.39 -18.02 -8.07
N PHE A 536 19.09 -17.30 -7.03
CA PHE A 536 19.52 -15.92 -6.82
C PHE A 536 21.06 -15.86 -6.68
N VAL A 537 21.77 -15.35 -7.68
CA VAL A 537 23.23 -15.16 -7.61
C VAL A 537 23.51 -13.74 -7.09
N ARG A 538 23.67 -13.62 -5.78
CA ARG A 538 24.00 -12.36 -5.08
C ARG A 538 25.31 -11.72 -5.54
N ASN A 539 26.19 -12.46 -6.20
CA ASN A 539 27.57 -12.05 -6.53
C ASN A 539 27.73 -11.32 -7.88
N SER A 540 26.66 -11.03 -8.60
CA SER A 540 26.73 -10.38 -9.93
C SER A 540 26.36 -8.90 -9.93
N ASN A 541 25.90 -8.33 -8.81
CA ASN A 541 25.50 -6.93 -8.77
C ASN A 541 26.73 -6.02 -8.83
N LEU A 542 26.86 -5.30 -9.95
CA LEU A 542 27.91 -4.30 -10.16
C LEU A 542 27.48 -2.88 -9.80
N ILE A 543 26.26 -2.71 -9.32
CA ILE A 543 25.71 -1.44 -8.84
C ILE A 543 25.17 -1.60 -7.42
N ASN A 544 25.47 -0.62 -6.58
CA ASN A 544 25.08 -0.56 -5.18
C ASN A 544 24.26 0.72 -4.97
N LEU A 545 22.99 0.56 -4.63
CA LEU A 545 22.07 1.63 -4.29
C LEU A 545 22.14 1.90 -2.77
N PRO A 546 22.03 3.16 -2.32
CA PRO A 546 21.94 3.43 -0.88
C PRO A 546 20.57 3.02 -0.32
N SER A 547 20.48 2.98 1.01
CA SER A 547 19.22 2.81 1.71
C SER A 547 18.17 3.82 1.23
N THR A 548 16.94 3.35 1.08
CA THR A 548 15.81 4.20 0.70
C THR A 548 15.29 5.06 1.86
N THR A 549 15.75 4.79 3.07
CA THR A 549 15.35 5.55 4.26
C THR A 549 15.78 7.01 4.13
N ASN A 550 14.83 7.92 4.23
CA ASN A 550 15.02 9.37 4.12
C ASN A 550 15.61 9.85 2.77
N SER A 551 15.39 9.15 1.68
CA SER A 551 15.81 9.57 0.34
C SER A 551 14.70 9.38 -0.71
N GLU A 552 13.92 10.43 -0.93
CA GLU A 552 12.86 10.47 -1.95
C GLU A 552 13.43 10.27 -3.36
N GLY A 553 14.59 10.83 -3.65
CA GLY A 553 15.24 10.69 -4.95
C GLY A 553 15.63 9.24 -5.26
N VAL A 554 16.19 8.51 -4.28
CA VAL A 554 16.55 7.09 -4.46
C VAL A 554 15.30 6.23 -4.63
N LYS A 555 14.23 6.51 -3.87
CA LYS A 555 12.94 5.84 -4.06
C LYS A 555 12.38 6.07 -5.47
N ALA A 556 12.42 7.32 -5.94
CA ALA A 556 11.96 7.68 -7.28
C ALA A 556 12.79 6.97 -8.38
N LEU A 557 14.11 6.90 -8.22
CA LEU A 557 14.99 6.16 -9.13
C LEU A 557 14.62 4.68 -9.20
N ILE A 558 14.46 4.03 -8.05
CA ILE A 558 14.09 2.62 -7.97
C ILE A 558 12.75 2.36 -8.66
N ASN A 559 11.75 3.19 -8.36
CA ASN A 559 10.41 3.05 -8.96
C ASN A 559 10.45 3.23 -10.48
N GLN A 560 11.20 4.23 -10.98
CA GLN A 560 11.33 4.43 -12.42
C GLN A 560 12.10 3.29 -13.11
N LEU A 561 13.14 2.72 -12.49
CA LEU A 561 13.87 1.56 -13.03
C LEU A 561 12.94 0.36 -13.20
N ILE A 562 12.14 0.04 -12.19
CA ILE A 562 11.26 -1.13 -12.19
C ILE A 562 10.20 -1.06 -13.29
N VAL A 563 9.68 0.14 -13.59
CA VAL A 563 8.63 0.33 -14.60
C VAL A 563 9.16 0.70 -15.98
N TRP A 564 10.46 0.89 -16.13
CA TRP A 564 11.05 1.36 -17.38
C TRP A 564 10.94 0.30 -18.52
N LYS A 565 10.52 0.75 -19.71
CA LYS A 565 10.43 -0.04 -20.94
C LYS A 565 10.91 0.75 -22.17
N PRO A 566 11.41 0.08 -23.22
CA PRO A 566 11.84 0.75 -24.46
C PRO A 566 10.72 1.47 -25.21
N ASP A 567 9.47 1.08 -25.01
CA ASP A 567 8.29 1.59 -25.71
C ASP A 567 7.43 2.54 -24.86
N MET A 568 8.00 3.08 -23.76
CA MET A 568 7.28 4.01 -22.88
C MET A 568 6.68 5.17 -23.66
N ARG A 569 5.38 5.43 -23.45
CA ARG A 569 4.65 6.53 -24.09
C ARG A 569 5.17 7.88 -23.62
N LYS A 570 5.10 8.92 -24.46
CA LYS A 570 5.39 10.30 -24.07
C LYS A 570 4.52 10.69 -22.87
N GLY A 571 5.16 11.11 -21.77
CA GLY A 571 4.48 11.53 -20.54
C GLY A 571 4.64 10.61 -19.35
N GLN A 572 5.24 9.44 -19.52
CA GLN A 572 5.66 8.63 -18.36
C GLN A 572 7.03 9.10 -17.86
N PRO A 573 7.22 9.40 -16.56
CA PRO A 573 8.48 9.91 -16.03
C PRO A 573 9.54 8.80 -16.03
N PHE A 574 10.68 9.06 -16.66
CA PHE A 574 11.88 8.21 -16.59
C PHE A 574 13.18 9.02 -16.47
N ASP A 575 13.04 10.26 -16.07
CA ASP A 575 14.14 11.25 -15.99
C ASP A 575 15.26 10.78 -15.03
N MET A 576 14.90 10.07 -13.95
CA MET A 576 15.87 9.51 -12.99
C MET A 576 16.72 8.40 -13.62
N VAL A 577 16.10 7.56 -14.46
CA VAL A 577 16.79 6.49 -15.20
C VAL A 577 17.73 7.10 -16.25
N MET A 578 17.31 8.19 -16.88
CA MET A 578 18.16 8.96 -17.81
C MET A 578 19.38 9.54 -17.10
N ALA A 579 19.20 10.19 -15.95
CA ALA A 579 20.30 10.77 -15.18
C ALA A 579 21.31 9.69 -14.75
N LEU A 580 20.84 8.50 -14.35
CA LEU A 580 21.72 7.35 -14.05
C LEU A 580 22.45 6.86 -15.30
N TRP A 581 21.75 6.76 -16.45
CA TRP A 581 22.35 6.34 -17.71
C TRP A 581 23.46 7.31 -18.17
N PHE A 582 23.30 8.61 -18.00
CA PHE A 582 24.34 9.58 -18.30
C PHE A 582 25.62 9.35 -17.47
N CYS A 583 25.47 8.96 -16.21
CA CYS A 583 26.62 8.54 -15.40
C CYS A 583 27.28 7.29 -15.98
N GLU A 584 26.47 6.28 -16.36
CA GLU A 584 26.99 5.00 -16.85
C GLU A 584 27.74 5.14 -18.18
N ILE A 585 27.35 6.06 -19.08
CA ILE A 585 28.08 6.34 -20.31
C ILE A 585 29.54 6.69 -20.02
N VAL A 586 29.80 7.56 -19.05
CA VAL A 586 31.15 7.97 -18.68
C VAL A 586 31.89 6.87 -17.93
N ILE A 587 31.19 6.18 -17.04
CA ILE A 587 31.75 5.07 -16.26
C ILE A 587 32.27 3.96 -17.17
N ARG A 588 31.52 3.59 -18.21
CA ARG A 588 31.96 2.58 -19.19
C ARG A 588 33.27 2.97 -19.87
N GLU A 589 33.41 4.23 -20.29
CA GLU A 589 34.65 4.71 -20.88
C GLU A 589 35.84 4.56 -19.93
N TRP A 590 35.65 4.79 -18.64
CA TRP A 590 36.70 4.65 -17.64
C TRP A 590 37.06 3.19 -17.36
N VAL A 591 36.05 2.32 -17.25
CA VAL A 591 36.23 0.88 -17.02
C VAL A 591 36.88 0.20 -18.23
N GLU A 592 36.53 0.58 -19.46
CA GLU A 592 37.15 0.06 -20.68
C GLU A 592 38.63 0.48 -20.80
N ARG A 593 38.95 1.72 -20.44
CA ARG A 593 40.33 2.23 -20.51
C ARG A 593 41.24 1.60 -19.46
N SER A 594 40.73 1.27 -18.27
CA SER A 594 41.54 0.61 -17.24
C SER A 594 41.87 -0.85 -17.58
N GLY A 595 40.99 -1.54 -18.32
CA GLY A 595 41.25 -2.91 -18.82
C GLY A 595 42.29 -3.00 -19.94
N SER A 596 42.72 -1.88 -20.52
CA SER A 596 43.63 -1.86 -21.68
C SER A 596 45.12 -1.67 -21.35
N THR A 597 45.49 -1.65 -20.05
CA THR A 597 46.91 -1.52 -19.66
C THR A 597 47.67 -2.84 -19.59
N THR A 598 46.99 -4.00 -19.82
CA THR A 598 47.64 -5.30 -19.89
C THR A 598 47.21 -6.03 -21.16
N ASN A 599 47.88 -5.77 -22.25
CA ASN A 599 47.92 -6.42 -23.56
C ASN A 599 47.46 -5.54 -24.73
N TYR A 600 48.44 -4.87 -25.27
CA TYR A 600 48.35 -4.23 -26.57
C TYR A 600 48.09 -5.29 -27.67
N MET A 601 47.07 -5.03 -28.47
CA MET A 601 46.93 -5.43 -29.87
C MET A 601 46.26 -6.74 -30.31
N THR A 602 45.61 -7.56 -29.49
CA THR A 602 44.94 -8.75 -30.09
C THR A 602 43.47 -8.99 -29.72
N SER A 603 42.84 -8.20 -28.90
CA SER A 603 41.50 -8.56 -28.39
C SER A 603 40.32 -7.71 -28.89
N ARG A 604 40.56 -6.62 -29.60
CA ARG A 604 39.49 -5.67 -29.94
C ARG A 604 38.47 -6.19 -30.98
N TRP A 605 38.82 -7.21 -31.74
CA TRP A 605 37.94 -7.84 -32.74
C TRP A 605 37.40 -9.21 -32.31
N ALA A 606 38.15 -9.95 -31.50
CA ALA A 606 37.75 -11.28 -31.05
C ALA A 606 36.67 -11.22 -29.96
N SER A 607 36.76 -10.26 -29.03
CA SER A 607 35.79 -10.10 -27.95
C SER A 607 34.41 -9.65 -28.43
N ARG A 608 34.34 -8.78 -29.42
CA ARG A 608 33.07 -8.36 -30.03
C ARG A 608 32.35 -9.47 -30.76
N LYS A 609 33.11 -10.36 -31.42
CA LYS A 609 32.55 -11.48 -32.17
C LYS A 609 32.15 -12.65 -31.25
N GLN A 610 32.88 -12.89 -30.16
CA GLN A 610 32.55 -13.94 -29.22
C GLN A 610 31.35 -13.59 -28.34
N LEU A 611 31.20 -12.34 -27.89
CA LEU A 611 30.01 -11.91 -27.15
C LEU A 611 28.76 -11.87 -28.03
N ALA A 612 28.86 -11.37 -29.24
CA ALA A 612 27.73 -11.39 -30.19
C ALA A 612 27.35 -12.83 -30.60
N ASN A 613 28.33 -13.72 -30.80
CA ASN A 613 28.06 -15.11 -31.15
C ASN A 613 27.54 -15.95 -29.98
N ARG A 614 27.91 -15.67 -28.71
CA ARG A 614 27.32 -16.33 -27.55
C ARG A 614 25.84 -15.99 -27.37
N PHE A 615 25.46 -14.72 -27.52
CA PHE A 615 24.05 -14.30 -27.44
C PHE A 615 23.18 -14.83 -28.61
N ILE A 616 23.76 -14.98 -29.79
CA ILE A 616 23.04 -15.50 -30.97
C ILE A 616 22.89 -17.03 -30.87
N VAL A 617 23.89 -17.75 -30.35
CA VAL A 617 23.83 -19.21 -30.18
C VAL A 617 22.85 -19.59 -29.06
N ASP A 618 22.81 -18.86 -27.94
CA ASP A 618 21.85 -19.13 -26.87
C ASP A 618 20.39 -18.84 -27.28
N LEU A 619 20.15 -17.87 -28.16
CA LEU A 619 18.81 -17.59 -28.70
C LEU A 619 18.39 -18.62 -29.76
N ASP A 620 19.31 -19.05 -30.62
CA ASP A 620 19.01 -20.05 -31.65
C ASP A 620 18.81 -21.46 -31.05
N GLU A 621 19.51 -21.83 -29.98
CA GLU A 621 19.26 -23.08 -29.25
C GLU A 621 17.92 -23.03 -28.48
N ALA A 622 17.58 -21.92 -27.83
CA ALA A 622 16.31 -21.75 -27.15
C ALA A 622 15.10 -21.76 -28.11
N PHE A 623 15.26 -21.21 -29.35
CA PHE A 623 14.23 -21.29 -30.37
C PHE A 623 14.13 -22.68 -30.99
N ALA A 624 15.24 -23.44 -31.10
CA ALA A 624 15.24 -24.79 -31.62
C ALA A 624 14.61 -25.80 -30.67
N GLU A 625 14.81 -25.65 -29.35
CA GLU A 625 14.13 -26.46 -28.34
C GLU A 625 12.63 -26.21 -28.29
N GLN A 626 12.17 -24.97 -28.39
CA GLN A 626 10.73 -24.64 -28.46
C GLN A 626 10.03 -25.19 -29.70
N GLN A 627 10.72 -25.30 -30.83
CA GLN A 627 10.14 -25.90 -32.03
C GLN A 627 10.11 -27.43 -32.01
N SER A 628 11.03 -28.08 -31.29
CA SER A 628 11.03 -29.54 -31.18
C SER A 628 9.93 -30.08 -30.25
N GLU A 629 9.52 -29.31 -29.21
CA GLU A 629 8.40 -29.70 -28.32
C GLU A 629 7.01 -29.50 -28.98
N MET A 630 6.86 -28.68 -30.01
CA MET A 630 5.59 -28.49 -30.72
C MET A 630 5.28 -29.56 -31.79
N PHE A 631 6.19 -30.51 -32.05
CA PHE A 631 5.98 -31.61 -33.03
C PHE A 631 5.78 -33.00 -32.41
N TYR A 632 5.71 -33.11 -31.06
CA TYR A 632 5.45 -34.39 -30.37
C TYR A 632 4.35 -34.25 -29.33
N HIS A 633 3.22 -33.70 -29.71
CA HIS A 633 1.92 -34.03 -29.05
C HIS A 633 0.76 -33.74 -30.01
#